data_e10b3d70155bfecd7ab63e1121f026c1
#
_entry.id   e10b3d70155bfecd7ab63e1121f026c1
#
_cell.length_a   1.000
_cell.length_b   1.000
_cell.length_c   1.000
_cell.angle_alpha   90.00
_cell.angle_beta   90.00
_cell.angle_gamma   90.00
#
_symmetry.space_group_name_H-M   'P 1'
#
loop_
_entity.id
_entity.type
_entity.pdbx_description
1 polymer ?
#
loop_
_entity_poly.entity_id
_entity_poly.type
_entity_poly.pdbx_seq_one_letter_code
_entity_poly.pdbx_strand_id
1 'polypeptide(L)'
;MEEGKITTASLPGEGKAPRDAYAGYIRRKRLLLVVLFVAVVGIAVFSMTMGSLQIAPADVVRAVFGQGDVRTVAAVQNIRLPRVLTAIVAGVALALAGCAYQSVLRNPLASASTLGISQGAAFGASLAIIIFAGGAGASAAYEGISTADPVTTALFAFAGAMLSTVVILLLSRVREMTPESIVLLGVALSALFTAGTTIVQYFAEDSQVAAVVFWTFGDLGRVSRSQLAVMALVTVVSAVFFFANRWAMNAIESGEGLAHSLGISVNGVRLANMLVASAAASTVIAFCGIVNFVGLVAPHVMRRVLGADYRFLLPASALAGAGMLLVSDILCHVVVSPLILPISAITSFVGAPIFIYLLFRGVSR
;
A
#
# COMPACT_ATOMS: atom_id res chain seq x y z
N MET A 1 72.02 -30.76 1.54
CA MET A 1 71.20 -30.27 2.68
C MET A 1 71.03 -28.77 2.46
N GLU A 2 69.93 -28.40 1.77
CA GLU A 2 69.53 -26.98 1.62
C GLU A 2 68.21 -26.81 2.39
N GLU A 3 68.26 -26.07 3.44
CA GLU A 3 67.08 -25.69 4.23
C GLU A 3 66.27 -24.64 3.45
N GLY A 4 65.09 -25.08 2.94
CA GLY A 4 64.11 -24.19 2.32
C GLY A 4 63.49 -23.25 3.34
N LYS A 5 63.87 -21.96 3.32
CA LYS A 5 63.16 -20.87 4.02
C LYS A 5 61.76 -20.74 3.52
N ILE A 6 60.78 -21.17 4.33
CA ILE A 6 59.36 -20.86 4.11
C ILE A 6 59.17 -19.36 4.36
N THR A 7 59.05 -18.57 3.30
CA THR A 7 58.71 -17.16 3.38
C THR A 7 57.21 -17.07 3.72
N THR A 8 56.90 -16.69 4.96
CA THR A 8 55.51 -16.36 5.36
C THR A 8 55.10 -15.10 4.62
N ALA A 9 54.33 -15.28 3.54
CA ALA A 9 53.69 -14.16 2.87
C ALA A 9 52.73 -13.51 3.86
N SER A 10 52.99 -12.25 4.20
CA SER A 10 52.10 -11.39 4.99
C SER A 10 50.76 -11.30 4.26
N LEU A 11 49.69 -11.75 4.90
CA LEU A 11 48.33 -11.58 4.44
C LEU A 11 48.03 -10.08 4.31
N PRO A 12 47.44 -9.62 3.20
CA PRO A 12 47.17 -8.20 2.99
C PRO A 12 46.01 -7.76 3.90
N GLY A 13 46.29 -6.72 4.70
CA GLY A 13 45.29 -5.82 5.25
C GLY A 13 44.42 -6.37 6.38
N GLU A 14 44.68 -5.91 7.60
CA GLU A 14 43.72 -5.93 8.71
C GLU A 14 42.44 -5.19 8.29
N GLY A 15 41.54 -5.91 7.61
CA GLY A 15 40.16 -5.49 7.43
C GLY A 15 39.50 -5.38 8.80
N LYS A 16 38.77 -4.31 9.06
CA LYS A 16 37.94 -4.12 10.25
C LYS A 16 37.36 -5.45 10.68
N ALA A 17 37.48 -5.79 11.97
CA ALA A 17 36.99 -7.04 12.51
C ALA A 17 35.57 -7.30 12.00
N PRO A 18 35.18 -8.54 11.63
CA PRO A 18 33.86 -8.85 11.03
C PRO A 18 32.67 -8.28 11.83
N ARG A 19 32.85 -8.13 13.15
CA ARG A 19 31.86 -7.49 14.04
C ARG A 19 31.68 -6.00 13.77
N ASP A 20 32.75 -5.25 13.49
CA ASP A 20 32.67 -3.81 13.25
C ASP A 20 32.07 -3.51 11.88
N ALA A 21 32.36 -4.33 10.88
CA ALA A 21 31.75 -4.25 9.56
C ALA A 21 30.22 -4.51 9.63
N TYR A 22 29.78 -5.50 10.39
CA TYR A 22 28.35 -5.79 10.60
C TYR A 22 27.66 -4.68 11.40
N ALA A 23 28.28 -4.18 12.47
CA ALA A 23 27.74 -3.06 13.24
C ALA A 23 27.58 -1.79 12.38
N GLY A 24 28.55 -1.49 11.52
CA GLY A 24 28.47 -0.38 10.55
C GLY A 24 27.31 -0.56 9.56
N TYR A 25 27.10 -1.76 9.04
CA TYR A 25 25.98 -2.09 8.15
C TYR A 25 24.62 -1.88 8.83
N ILE A 26 24.44 -2.37 10.05
CA ILE A 26 23.20 -2.16 10.82
C ILE A 26 22.97 -0.68 11.12
N ARG A 27 24.03 0.05 11.53
CA ARG A 27 23.95 1.49 11.81
C ARG A 27 23.49 2.28 10.58
N ARG A 28 24.02 1.97 9.39
CA ARG A 28 23.61 2.60 8.13
C ARG A 28 22.13 2.37 7.83
N LYS A 29 21.62 1.15 8.02
CA LYS A 29 20.21 0.83 7.82
C LYS A 29 19.30 1.57 8.79
N ARG A 30 19.68 1.64 10.07
CA ARG A 30 18.94 2.41 11.09
C ARG A 30 18.92 3.91 10.76
N LEU A 31 20.07 4.47 10.36
CA LEU A 31 20.13 5.86 9.95
C LEU A 31 19.19 6.15 8.77
N LEU A 32 19.17 5.27 7.78
CA LEU A 32 18.27 5.39 6.63
C LEU A 32 16.80 5.39 7.04
N LEU A 33 16.40 4.54 7.99
CA LEU A 33 15.03 4.54 8.55
C LEU A 33 14.70 5.85 9.25
N VAL A 34 15.64 6.40 10.02
CA VAL A 34 15.46 7.70 10.68
C VAL A 34 15.31 8.83 9.64
N VAL A 35 16.15 8.83 8.61
CA VAL A 35 16.07 9.82 7.52
C VAL A 35 14.73 9.73 6.79
N LEU A 36 14.28 8.52 6.46
CA LEU A 36 12.97 8.30 5.85
C LEU A 36 11.84 8.79 6.75
N PHE A 37 11.89 8.49 8.04
CA PHE A 37 10.88 8.95 9.00
C PHE A 37 10.82 10.48 9.07
N VAL A 38 11.97 11.15 9.20
CA VAL A 38 12.05 12.62 9.21
C VAL A 38 11.54 13.22 7.89
N ALA A 39 11.89 12.59 6.75
CA ALA A 39 11.38 13.00 5.45
C ALA A 39 9.85 12.88 5.35
N VAL A 40 9.27 11.77 5.81
CA VAL A 40 7.80 11.58 5.81
C VAL A 40 7.11 12.63 6.70
N VAL A 41 7.65 12.90 7.90
CA VAL A 41 7.12 13.95 8.78
C VAL A 41 7.23 15.33 8.12
N GLY A 42 8.36 15.64 7.50
CA GLY A 42 8.56 16.89 6.77
C GLY A 42 7.57 17.05 5.61
N ILE A 43 7.37 16.00 4.81
CA ILE A 43 6.39 15.98 3.71
C ILE A 43 4.96 16.13 4.27
N ALA A 44 4.63 15.47 5.38
CA ALA A 44 3.32 15.57 6.02
C ALA A 44 3.02 17.00 6.48
N VAL A 45 3.98 17.66 7.14
CA VAL A 45 3.84 19.08 7.54
C VAL A 45 3.70 19.95 6.29
N PHE A 46 4.55 19.75 5.29
CA PHE A 46 4.48 20.49 4.03
C PHE A 46 3.13 20.30 3.31
N SER A 47 2.61 19.08 3.26
CA SER A 47 1.27 18.78 2.69
C SER A 47 0.17 19.60 3.40
N MET A 48 0.27 19.77 4.72
CA MET A 48 -0.68 20.58 5.47
C MET A 48 -0.56 22.08 5.21
N THR A 49 0.55 22.59 4.66
CA THR A 49 0.67 24.01 4.27
C THR A 49 -0.02 24.32 2.94
N MET A 50 -0.16 23.28 2.06
CA MET A 50 -0.71 23.43 0.72
C MET A 50 -2.25 23.38 0.75
N GLY A 51 -2.87 24.14 -0.16
CA GLY A 51 -4.33 24.19 -0.34
C GLY A 51 -4.79 25.60 -0.69
N SER A 52 -6.12 25.83 -0.78
CA SER A 52 -6.72 27.12 -1.12
C SER A 52 -6.34 28.27 -0.16
N LEU A 53 -6.08 27.94 1.12
CA LEU A 53 -5.50 28.86 2.09
C LEU A 53 -4.02 28.51 2.28
N GLN A 54 -3.12 29.43 1.93
CA GLN A 54 -1.71 29.28 2.24
C GLN A 54 -1.48 29.54 3.74
N ILE A 55 -1.05 28.51 4.48
CA ILE A 55 -0.79 28.58 5.92
C ILE A 55 0.70 28.38 6.14
N ALA A 56 1.33 29.25 6.92
CA ALA A 56 2.75 29.10 7.23
C ALA A 56 3.01 27.79 8.04
N PRO A 57 4.16 27.11 7.85
CA PRO A 57 4.44 25.85 8.55
C PRO A 57 4.35 25.97 10.09
N ALA A 58 4.78 27.09 10.65
CA ALA A 58 4.67 27.33 12.09
C ALA A 58 3.21 27.40 12.59
N ASP A 59 2.34 28.01 11.78
CA ASP A 59 0.91 28.12 12.12
C ASP A 59 0.18 26.79 11.93
N VAL A 60 0.62 25.95 10.96
CA VAL A 60 0.14 24.57 10.84
C VAL A 60 0.44 23.79 12.12
N VAL A 61 1.67 23.84 12.62
CA VAL A 61 2.03 23.12 13.86
C VAL A 61 1.22 23.62 15.03
N ARG A 62 1.04 24.94 15.19
CA ARG A 62 0.21 25.53 16.26
C ARG A 62 -1.26 25.10 16.12
N ALA A 63 -1.79 25.13 14.90
CA ALA A 63 -3.19 24.77 14.63
C ALA A 63 -3.49 23.28 14.90
N VAL A 64 -2.53 22.37 14.72
CA VAL A 64 -2.67 20.96 15.10
C VAL A 64 -2.99 20.85 16.62
N PHE A 65 -2.38 21.69 17.46
CA PHE A 65 -2.63 21.73 18.89
C PHE A 65 -3.76 22.68 19.29
N GLY A 66 -4.56 23.17 18.33
CA GLY A 66 -5.70 24.05 18.59
C GLY A 66 -5.33 25.50 18.88
N GLN A 67 -4.10 25.91 18.56
CA GLN A 67 -3.60 27.27 18.80
C GLN A 67 -3.55 28.05 17.48
N GLY A 68 -4.06 29.28 17.49
CA GLY A 68 -4.05 30.18 16.35
C GLY A 68 -5.42 30.71 15.96
N ASP A 69 -5.56 31.25 14.77
CA ASP A 69 -6.83 31.77 14.24
C ASP A 69 -7.86 30.62 14.06
N VAL A 70 -9.12 30.87 14.41
CA VAL A 70 -10.22 29.89 14.39
C VAL A 70 -10.37 29.24 13.01
N ARG A 71 -10.25 30.03 11.91
CA ARG A 71 -10.35 29.51 10.55
C ARG A 71 -9.20 28.58 10.21
N THR A 72 -7.98 28.93 10.61
CA THR A 72 -6.77 28.14 10.41
C THR A 72 -6.85 26.82 11.17
N VAL A 73 -7.26 26.87 12.45
CA VAL A 73 -7.45 25.68 13.30
C VAL A 73 -8.51 24.76 12.70
N ALA A 74 -9.66 25.30 12.29
CA ALA A 74 -10.73 24.52 11.68
C ALA A 74 -10.28 23.85 10.35
N ALA A 75 -9.58 24.58 9.47
CA ALA A 75 -9.08 24.05 8.22
C ALA A 75 -8.03 22.93 8.45
N VAL A 76 -7.13 23.12 9.41
CA VAL A 76 -6.09 22.13 9.70
C VAL A 76 -6.68 20.90 10.38
N GLN A 77 -7.45 21.05 11.44
CA GLN A 77 -7.93 19.91 12.23
C GLN A 77 -9.05 19.12 11.55
N ASN A 78 -9.93 19.77 10.78
CA ASN A 78 -11.10 19.09 10.22
C ASN A 78 -10.92 18.64 8.76
N ILE A 79 -9.99 19.24 8.01
CA ILE A 79 -9.81 18.93 6.59
C ILE A 79 -8.40 18.36 6.33
N ARG A 80 -7.34 19.11 6.69
CA ARG A 80 -5.98 18.75 6.26
C ARG A 80 -5.38 17.60 7.07
N LEU A 81 -5.50 17.65 8.38
CA LEU A 81 -4.95 16.62 9.27
C LEU A 81 -5.58 15.24 9.02
N PRO A 82 -6.92 15.08 8.96
CA PRO A 82 -7.52 13.79 8.62
C PRO A 82 -7.06 13.26 7.27
N ARG A 83 -6.95 14.11 6.25
CA ARG A 83 -6.49 13.73 4.91
C ARG A 83 -5.03 13.26 4.92
N VAL A 84 -4.13 14.00 5.56
CA VAL A 84 -2.71 13.64 5.70
C VAL A 84 -2.55 12.33 6.48
N LEU A 85 -3.29 12.17 7.58
CA LEU A 85 -3.29 10.92 8.34
C LEU A 85 -3.82 9.74 7.51
N THR A 86 -4.87 9.96 6.70
CA THR A 86 -5.37 8.96 5.77
C THR A 86 -4.30 8.56 4.75
N ALA A 87 -3.57 9.52 4.18
CA ALA A 87 -2.46 9.24 3.26
C ALA A 87 -1.37 8.39 3.92
N ILE A 88 -0.97 8.74 5.15
CA ILE A 88 0.04 7.97 5.90
C ILE A 88 -0.45 6.55 6.16
N VAL A 89 -1.64 6.40 6.74
CA VAL A 89 -2.19 5.08 7.12
C VAL A 89 -2.40 4.20 5.89
N ALA A 90 -3.00 4.75 4.82
CA ALA A 90 -3.23 4.03 3.57
C ALA A 90 -1.90 3.64 2.89
N GLY A 91 -0.94 4.55 2.85
CA GLY A 91 0.38 4.29 2.27
C GLY A 91 1.14 3.19 3.03
N VAL A 92 1.11 3.23 4.38
CA VAL A 92 1.69 2.18 5.24
C VAL A 92 1.02 0.84 4.98
N ALA A 93 -0.32 0.79 5.02
CA ALA A 93 -1.08 -0.46 4.86
C ALA A 93 -0.81 -1.11 3.50
N LEU A 94 -0.91 -0.33 2.41
CA LEU A 94 -0.67 -0.83 1.05
C LEU A 94 0.77 -1.31 0.84
N ALA A 95 1.75 -0.57 1.37
CA ALA A 95 3.16 -0.97 1.24
C ALA A 95 3.49 -2.23 2.05
N LEU A 96 2.95 -2.37 3.26
CA LEU A 96 3.10 -3.58 4.06
C LEU A 96 2.41 -4.79 3.40
N ALA A 97 1.20 -4.61 2.89
CA ALA A 97 0.48 -5.64 2.14
C ALA A 97 1.29 -6.07 0.90
N GLY A 98 1.81 -5.12 0.13
CA GLY A 98 2.67 -5.39 -1.02
C GLY A 98 3.94 -6.14 -0.64
N CYS A 99 4.60 -5.73 0.46
CA CYS A 99 5.79 -6.40 0.98
C CYS A 99 5.49 -7.87 1.35
N ALA A 100 4.33 -8.13 1.96
CA ALA A 100 3.89 -9.48 2.30
C ALA A 100 3.59 -10.32 1.06
N TYR A 101 2.86 -9.80 0.07
CA TYR A 101 2.59 -10.50 -1.19
C TYR A 101 3.88 -10.86 -1.93
N GLN A 102 4.81 -9.89 -2.06
CA GLN A 102 6.10 -10.13 -2.72
C GLN A 102 6.93 -11.20 -2.02
N SER A 103 6.87 -11.27 -0.67
CA SER A 103 7.52 -12.29 0.12
C SER A 103 6.98 -13.69 -0.15
N VAL A 104 5.67 -13.86 0.11
CA VAL A 104 5.07 -15.21 0.12
C VAL A 104 4.87 -15.78 -1.29
N LEU A 105 4.80 -14.93 -2.31
CA LEU A 105 4.75 -15.31 -3.72
C LEU A 105 6.13 -15.30 -4.37
N ARG A 106 7.18 -14.91 -3.65
CA ARG A 106 8.55 -14.78 -4.18
C ARG A 106 8.58 -14.06 -5.53
N ASN A 107 7.68 -13.12 -5.70
CA ASN A 107 7.49 -12.37 -6.94
C ASN A 107 7.48 -10.87 -6.64
N PRO A 108 8.47 -10.10 -7.10
CA PRO A 108 8.54 -8.67 -6.85
C PRO A 108 7.40 -7.86 -7.50
N LEU A 109 6.64 -8.49 -8.41
CA LEU A 109 5.51 -7.88 -9.12
C LEU A 109 4.17 -8.11 -8.41
N ALA A 110 4.15 -8.86 -7.32
CA ALA A 110 2.92 -9.15 -6.57
C ALA A 110 2.42 -7.91 -5.82
N SER A 111 1.13 -7.64 -5.96
CA SER A 111 0.44 -6.50 -5.34
C SER A 111 -1.06 -6.76 -5.23
N ALA A 112 -1.81 -5.93 -4.53
CA ALA A 112 -3.27 -6.03 -4.46
C ALA A 112 -3.94 -5.95 -5.84
N SER A 113 -3.42 -5.14 -6.74
CA SER A 113 -3.95 -5.02 -8.12
C SER A 113 -3.69 -6.27 -8.95
N THR A 114 -2.50 -6.88 -8.86
CA THR A 114 -2.17 -8.10 -9.61
C THR A 114 -2.90 -9.34 -9.11
N LEU A 115 -3.40 -9.30 -7.87
CA LEU A 115 -4.22 -10.39 -7.28
C LEU A 115 -5.74 -10.17 -7.47
N GLY A 116 -6.16 -9.16 -8.24
CA GLY A 116 -7.56 -8.89 -8.52
C GLY A 116 -8.34 -8.20 -7.40
N ILE A 117 -7.68 -7.83 -6.29
CA ILE A 117 -8.33 -7.23 -5.12
C ILE A 117 -8.94 -5.86 -5.48
N SER A 118 -8.22 -5.03 -6.24
CA SER A 118 -8.70 -3.71 -6.64
C SER A 118 -9.94 -3.80 -7.55
N GLN A 119 -9.94 -4.75 -8.50
CA GLN A 119 -11.08 -4.95 -9.39
C GLN A 119 -12.26 -5.61 -8.68
N GLY A 120 -11.99 -6.53 -7.75
CA GLY A 120 -13.01 -7.08 -6.87
C GLY A 120 -13.70 -6.01 -6.02
N ALA A 121 -12.92 -5.05 -5.47
CA ALA A 121 -13.46 -3.90 -4.76
C ALA A 121 -14.33 -3.01 -5.66
N ALA A 122 -13.89 -2.73 -6.89
CA ALA A 122 -14.67 -1.96 -7.86
C ALA A 122 -15.98 -2.65 -8.22
N PHE A 123 -15.97 -3.96 -8.42
CA PHE A 123 -17.16 -4.76 -8.66
C PHE A 123 -18.12 -4.70 -7.46
N GLY A 124 -17.63 -4.92 -6.24
CA GLY A 124 -18.44 -4.80 -5.03
C GLY A 124 -19.04 -3.41 -4.84
N ALA A 125 -18.24 -2.35 -5.05
CA ALA A 125 -18.74 -0.98 -4.99
C ALA A 125 -19.81 -0.70 -6.06
N SER A 126 -19.63 -1.19 -7.29
CA SER A 126 -20.61 -1.02 -8.37
C SER A 126 -21.95 -1.69 -8.04
N LEU A 127 -21.92 -2.89 -7.45
CA LEU A 127 -23.12 -3.56 -6.95
C LEU A 127 -23.84 -2.72 -5.90
N ALA A 128 -23.10 -2.16 -4.93
CA ALA A 128 -23.68 -1.32 -3.90
C ALA A 128 -24.31 -0.04 -4.49
N ILE A 129 -23.57 0.67 -5.35
CA ILE A 129 -24.00 1.95 -5.91
C ILE A 129 -25.21 1.75 -6.85
N ILE A 130 -25.21 0.71 -7.68
CA ILE A 130 -26.23 0.53 -8.72
C ILE A 130 -27.47 -0.18 -8.17
N ILE A 131 -27.30 -1.24 -7.38
CA ILE A 131 -28.43 -2.05 -6.91
C ILE A 131 -29.10 -1.41 -5.70
N PHE A 132 -28.31 -0.91 -4.73
CA PHE A 132 -28.87 -0.40 -3.46
C PHE A 132 -29.22 1.09 -3.49
N ALA A 133 -28.59 1.92 -4.35
CA ALA A 133 -29.00 3.32 -4.52
C ALA A 133 -30.33 3.44 -5.27
N GLY A 134 -30.61 2.54 -6.20
CA GLY A 134 -31.90 2.49 -6.93
C GLY A 134 -33.13 2.13 -6.07
N GLY A 135 -32.91 1.56 -4.86
CA GLY A 135 -33.98 1.19 -3.92
C GLY A 135 -34.32 2.26 -2.86
N ALA A 136 -33.46 3.24 -2.63
CA ALA A 136 -33.73 4.35 -1.73
C ALA A 136 -34.48 5.44 -2.50
N GLY A 137 -35.79 5.32 -2.51
CA GLY A 137 -36.80 6.02 -3.26
C GLY A 137 -36.49 7.42 -3.79
N ALA A 138 -37.10 7.75 -4.91
CA ALA A 138 -37.08 8.99 -5.66
C ALA A 138 -37.33 10.30 -4.89
N SER A 139 -37.41 10.27 -3.58
CA SER A 139 -37.61 11.44 -2.68
C SER A 139 -36.31 12.14 -2.27
N ALA A 140 -35.12 11.55 -2.53
CA ALA A 140 -33.82 12.18 -2.28
C ALA A 140 -33.22 12.86 -3.53
N ALA A 141 -33.93 12.86 -4.65
CA ALA A 141 -33.47 13.39 -5.96
C ALA A 141 -33.33 14.93 -6.03
N TYR A 142 -33.48 15.65 -4.92
CA TYR A 142 -33.41 17.11 -4.93
C TYR A 142 -32.07 17.71 -4.47
N GLU A 143 -31.14 16.89 -3.96
CA GLU A 143 -29.79 17.33 -3.64
C GLU A 143 -28.77 16.37 -4.27
N GLY A 144 -28.38 16.67 -5.49
CA GLY A 144 -27.21 16.21 -6.24
C GLY A 144 -26.67 14.79 -5.92
N ILE A 145 -26.75 13.88 -6.92
CA ILE A 145 -26.14 12.54 -6.97
C ILE A 145 -26.42 11.71 -5.71
N SER A 146 -27.54 10.99 -5.71
CA SER A 146 -27.86 9.98 -4.70
C SER A 146 -26.82 8.86 -4.73
N THR A 147 -25.79 9.00 -3.91
CA THR A 147 -24.81 7.92 -3.66
C THR A 147 -25.43 6.95 -2.65
N ALA A 148 -25.26 5.63 -2.89
CA ALA A 148 -25.53 4.64 -1.88
C ALA A 148 -24.81 5.02 -0.57
N ASP A 149 -25.40 4.67 0.58
CA ASP A 149 -24.78 4.92 1.89
C ASP A 149 -23.28 4.55 1.86
N PRO A 150 -22.37 5.47 2.26
CA PRO A 150 -20.93 5.23 2.22
C PRO A 150 -20.49 3.97 2.96
N VAL A 151 -21.23 3.57 4.00
CA VAL A 151 -20.94 2.35 4.78
C VAL A 151 -21.28 1.11 3.95
N THR A 152 -22.43 1.08 3.31
CA THR A 152 -22.85 -0.02 2.43
C THR A 152 -21.88 -0.19 1.27
N THR A 153 -21.51 0.92 0.61
CA THR A 153 -20.52 0.88 -0.48
C THR A 153 -19.17 0.34 0.00
N ALA A 154 -18.70 0.77 1.16
CA ALA A 154 -17.44 0.29 1.72
C ALA A 154 -17.49 -1.21 2.09
N LEU A 155 -18.60 -1.69 2.64
CA LEU A 155 -18.77 -3.11 2.98
C LEU A 155 -18.77 -4.00 1.73
N PHE A 156 -19.50 -3.61 0.69
CA PHE A 156 -19.52 -4.34 -0.57
C PHE A 156 -18.19 -4.30 -1.30
N ALA A 157 -17.50 -3.16 -1.30
CA ALA A 157 -16.14 -3.02 -1.85
C ALA A 157 -15.16 -3.93 -1.09
N PHE A 158 -15.20 -3.93 0.23
CA PHE A 158 -14.38 -4.81 1.06
C PHE A 158 -14.68 -6.30 0.78
N ALA A 159 -15.96 -6.68 0.74
CA ALA A 159 -16.37 -8.05 0.45
C ALA A 159 -15.92 -8.50 -0.93
N GLY A 160 -16.11 -7.67 -1.97
CA GLY A 160 -15.66 -7.95 -3.34
C GLY A 160 -14.14 -8.08 -3.44
N ALA A 161 -13.40 -7.22 -2.74
CA ALA A 161 -11.94 -7.30 -2.62
C ALA A 161 -11.48 -8.61 -1.96
N MET A 162 -12.08 -8.96 -0.82
CA MET A 162 -11.77 -10.19 -0.10
C MET A 162 -12.18 -11.45 -0.86
N LEU A 163 -13.25 -11.38 -1.66
CA LEU A 163 -13.69 -12.49 -2.51
C LEU A 163 -12.57 -12.95 -3.45
N SER A 164 -11.82 -12.01 -4.06
CA SER A 164 -10.66 -12.35 -4.88
C SER A 164 -9.67 -13.22 -4.11
N THR A 165 -9.30 -12.79 -2.90
CA THR A 165 -8.35 -13.53 -2.06
C THR A 165 -8.91 -14.90 -1.66
N VAL A 166 -10.18 -14.96 -1.25
CA VAL A 166 -10.80 -16.22 -0.84
C VAL A 166 -10.81 -17.22 -2.01
N VAL A 167 -11.17 -16.78 -3.22
CA VAL A 167 -11.13 -17.64 -4.42
C VAL A 167 -9.72 -18.15 -4.70
N ILE A 168 -8.71 -17.27 -4.66
CA ILE A 168 -7.31 -17.68 -4.85
C ILE A 168 -6.89 -18.72 -3.81
N LEU A 169 -7.20 -18.49 -2.54
CA LEU A 169 -6.82 -19.40 -1.45
C LEU A 169 -7.57 -20.73 -1.49
N LEU A 170 -8.83 -20.74 -1.88
CA LEU A 170 -9.60 -21.98 -2.06
C LEU A 170 -9.02 -22.82 -3.20
N LEU A 171 -8.77 -22.20 -4.36
CA LEU A 171 -8.19 -22.91 -5.51
C LEU A 171 -6.77 -23.41 -5.23
N SER A 172 -5.97 -22.64 -4.48
CA SER A 172 -4.62 -23.07 -4.07
C SER A 172 -4.61 -24.24 -3.10
N ARG A 173 -5.73 -24.53 -2.41
CA ARG A 173 -5.90 -25.74 -1.59
C ARG A 173 -6.30 -26.96 -2.37
N VAL A 174 -7.09 -26.77 -3.44
CA VAL A 174 -7.57 -27.89 -4.29
C VAL A 174 -6.44 -28.44 -5.16
N ARG A 175 -5.56 -27.58 -5.61
CA ARG A 175 -4.39 -27.94 -6.43
C ARG A 175 -3.17 -27.15 -5.97
N GLU A 176 -2.03 -27.81 -5.83
CA GLU A 176 -0.77 -27.13 -5.57
C GLU A 176 -0.48 -26.12 -6.70
N MET A 177 -0.52 -24.84 -6.36
CA MET A 177 -0.30 -23.76 -7.31
C MET A 177 1.08 -23.15 -7.09
N THR A 178 1.79 -22.95 -8.19
CA THR A 178 3.05 -22.17 -8.14
C THR A 178 2.73 -20.70 -7.91
N PRO A 179 3.68 -19.91 -7.38
CA PRO A 179 3.50 -18.47 -7.20
C PRO A 179 3.08 -17.74 -8.49
N GLU A 180 3.61 -18.15 -9.65
CA GLU A 180 3.26 -17.60 -10.96
C GLU A 180 1.80 -17.90 -11.32
N SER A 181 1.34 -19.12 -11.04
CA SER A 181 -0.06 -19.52 -11.27
C SER A 181 -1.04 -18.70 -10.42
N ILE A 182 -0.66 -18.36 -9.19
CA ILE A 182 -1.47 -17.50 -8.31
C ILE A 182 -1.61 -16.08 -8.91
N VAL A 183 -0.53 -15.52 -9.46
CA VAL A 183 -0.57 -14.21 -10.11
C VAL A 183 -1.44 -14.25 -11.38
N LEU A 184 -1.29 -15.30 -12.22
CA LEU A 184 -2.13 -15.47 -13.41
C LEU A 184 -3.62 -15.61 -13.05
N LEU A 185 -3.94 -16.34 -11.99
CA LEU A 185 -5.30 -16.45 -11.47
C LEU A 185 -5.83 -15.08 -11.03
N GLY A 186 -5.01 -14.26 -10.37
CA GLY A 186 -5.35 -12.88 -10.00
C GLY A 186 -5.69 -12.01 -11.22
N VAL A 187 -4.93 -12.15 -12.32
CA VAL A 187 -5.22 -11.46 -13.59
C VAL A 187 -6.54 -11.93 -14.19
N ALA A 188 -6.80 -13.24 -14.17
CA ALA A 188 -8.07 -13.79 -14.67
C ALA A 188 -9.27 -13.31 -13.83
N LEU A 189 -9.13 -13.27 -12.50
CA LEU A 189 -10.14 -12.72 -11.59
C LEU A 189 -10.35 -11.22 -11.83
N SER A 190 -9.27 -10.46 -12.09
CA SER A 190 -9.38 -9.05 -12.44
C SER A 190 -10.23 -8.83 -13.69
N ALA A 191 -10.01 -9.64 -14.73
CA ALA A 191 -10.80 -9.59 -15.95
C ALA A 191 -12.26 -9.95 -15.70
N LEU A 192 -12.53 -10.98 -14.88
CA LEU A 192 -13.88 -11.40 -14.51
C LEU A 192 -14.63 -10.31 -13.75
N PHE A 193 -14.00 -9.68 -12.73
CA PHE A 193 -14.59 -8.58 -11.97
C PHE A 193 -14.82 -7.34 -12.84
N THR A 194 -13.89 -7.03 -13.76
CA THR A 194 -14.06 -5.93 -14.71
C THR A 194 -15.26 -6.18 -15.63
N ALA A 195 -15.38 -7.39 -16.17
CA ALA A 195 -16.54 -7.79 -16.98
C ALA A 195 -17.85 -7.69 -16.18
N GLY A 196 -17.85 -8.18 -14.93
CA GLY A 196 -18.99 -8.05 -14.03
C GLY A 196 -19.39 -6.59 -13.77
N THR A 197 -18.40 -5.73 -13.51
CA THR A 197 -18.63 -4.29 -13.35
C THR A 197 -19.25 -3.67 -14.60
N THR A 198 -18.74 -4.02 -15.80
CA THR A 198 -19.27 -3.53 -17.07
C THR A 198 -20.71 -3.98 -17.31
N ILE A 199 -21.02 -5.24 -16.99
CA ILE A 199 -22.39 -5.77 -17.10
C ILE A 199 -23.34 -4.99 -16.18
N VAL A 200 -22.96 -4.77 -14.93
CA VAL A 200 -23.79 -4.03 -13.96
C VAL A 200 -23.97 -2.58 -14.42
N GLN A 201 -22.93 -1.92 -14.93
CA GLN A 201 -23.00 -0.56 -15.48
C GLN A 201 -23.87 -0.46 -16.75
N TYR A 202 -23.93 -1.51 -17.56
CA TYR A 202 -24.74 -1.53 -18.78
C TYR A 202 -26.24 -1.34 -18.51
N PHE A 203 -26.71 -1.81 -17.35
CA PHE A 203 -28.12 -1.68 -16.93
C PHE A 203 -28.36 -0.50 -15.97
N ALA A 204 -27.33 0.30 -15.69
CA ALA A 204 -27.38 1.39 -14.74
C ALA A 204 -27.81 2.72 -15.42
N GLU A 205 -28.28 3.66 -14.62
CA GLU A 205 -28.48 5.05 -15.06
C GLU A 205 -27.14 5.79 -15.19
N ASP A 206 -27.08 6.81 -16.05
CA ASP A 206 -25.86 7.61 -16.29
C ASP A 206 -25.27 8.19 -15.01
N SER A 207 -26.12 8.63 -14.08
CA SER A 207 -25.71 9.15 -12.76
C SER A 207 -25.01 8.09 -11.89
N GLN A 208 -25.48 6.84 -11.93
CA GLN A 208 -24.92 5.72 -11.21
C GLN A 208 -23.58 5.28 -11.84
N VAL A 209 -23.51 5.26 -13.18
CA VAL A 209 -22.24 5.00 -13.89
C VAL A 209 -21.20 6.05 -13.51
N ALA A 210 -21.58 7.34 -13.52
CA ALA A 210 -20.69 8.41 -13.09
C ALA A 210 -20.24 8.23 -11.63
N ALA A 211 -21.14 7.85 -10.72
CA ALA A 211 -20.80 7.60 -9.32
C ALA A 211 -19.78 6.44 -9.15
N VAL A 212 -19.95 5.35 -9.90
CA VAL A 212 -18.97 4.23 -9.90
C VAL A 212 -17.61 4.70 -10.42
N VAL A 213 -17.58 5.49 -11.52
CA VAL A 213 -16.33 6.03 -12.07
C VAL A 213 -15.63 6.94 -11.05
N PHE A 214 -16.35 7.87 -10.42
CA PHE A 214 -15.79 8.73 -9.36
C PHE A 214 -15.31 7.93 -8.15
N TRP A 215 -16.00 6.85 -7.82
CA TRP A 215 -15.53 5.97 -6.74
C TRP A 215 -14.18 5.32 -7.08
N THR A 216 -13.97 4.87 -8.33
CA THR A 216 -12.71 4.25 -8.78
C THR A 216 -11.55 5.24 -8.86
N PHE A 217 -11.80 6.53 -8.97
CA PHE A 217 -10.78 7.57 -8.97
C PHE A 217 -10.00 7.65 -7.66
N GLY A 218 -10.65 7.25 -6.56
CA GLY A 218 -10.08 7.34 -5.23
C GLY A 218 -9.98 8.77 -4.70
N ASP A 219 -10.23 8.92 -3.41
CA ASP A 219 -10.09 10.21 -2.72
C ASP A 219 -9.75 9.97 -1.24
N LEU A 220 -8.66 10.57 -0.78
CA LEU A 220 -8.22 10.48 0.62
C LEU A 220 -9.02 11.43 1.53
N GLY A 221 -9.64 12.46 0.96
CA GLY A 221 -10.41 13.46 1.70
C GLY A 221 -11.81 13.02 2.10
N ARG A 222 -12.36 11.97 1.45
CA ARG A 222 -13.70 11.46 1.77
C ARG A 222 -13.77 10.57 3.00
N VAL A 223 -12.61 10.17 3.54
CA VAL A 223 -12.53 9.25 4.68
C VAL A 223 -12.93 9.97 5.98
N SER A 224 -13.96 9.48 6.64
CA SER A 224 -14.38 10.00 7.92
C SER A 224 -13.40 9.64 9.06
N ARG A 225 -13.47 10.34 10.17
CA ARG A 225 -12.61 10.05 11.34
C ARG A 225 -12.80 8.62 11.88
N SER A 226 -14.02 8.09 11.85
CA SER A 226 -14.31 6.71 12.28
C SER A 226 -13.71 5.69 11.30
N GLN A 227 -13.83 5.91 9.99
CA GLN A 227 -13.21 5.09 8.96
C GLN A 227 -11.68 5.13 9.06
N LEU A 228 -11.09 6.31 9.29
CA LEU A 228 -9.66 6.45 9.53
C LEU A 228 -9.21 5.67 10.77
N ALA A 229 -9.98 5.68 11.85
CA ALA A 229 -9.67 4.90 13.04
C ALA A 229 -9.68 3.37 12.76
N VAL A 230 -10.67 2.89 11.99
CA VAL A 230 -10.73 1.49 11.55
C VAL A 230 -9.52 1.15 10.67
N MET A 231 -9.20 2.00 9.68
CA MET A 231 -8.01 1.81 8.84
C MET A 231 -6.73 1.77 9.67
N ALA A 232 -6.58 2.69 10.62
CA ALA A 232 -5.41 2.74 11.50
C ALA A 232 -5.29 1.48 12.36
N LEU A 233 -6.41 1.01 12.94
CA LEU A 233 -6.44 -0.23 13.72
C LEU A 233 -6.01 -1.43 12.87
N VAL A 234 -6.62 -1.62 11.69
CA VAL A 234 -6.29 -2.73 10.79
C VAL A 234 -4.83 -2.64 10.34
N THR A 235 -4.34 -1.43 10.05
CA THR A 235 -2.93 -1.19 9.66
C THR A 235 -1.97 -1.58 10.78
N VAL A 236 -2.24 -1.16 12.03
CA VAL A 236 -1.41 -1.48 13.19
C VAL A 236 -1.40 -2.98 13.45
N VAL A 237 -2.57 -3.62 13.46
CA VAL A 237 -2.67 -5.08 13.64
C VAL A 237 -1.89 -5.82 12.56
N SER A 238 -2.05 -5.41 11.30
CA SER A 238 -1.29 -6.01 10.17
C SER A 238 0.21 -5.78 10.30
N ALA A 239 0.64 -4.58 10.70
CA ALA A 239 2.05 -4.26 10.91
C ALA A 239 2.67 -5.13 12.02
N VAL A 240 1.97 -5.28 13.16
CA VAL A 240 2.41 -6.15 14.27
C VAL A 240 2.49 -7.60 13.79
N PHE A 241 1.48 -8.08 13.07
CA PHE A 241 1.46 -9.43 12.52
C PHE A 241 2.65 -9.69 11.57
N PHE A 242 2.89 -8.81 10.59
CA PHE A 242 4.01 -8.98 9.65
C PHE A 242 5.36 -8.87 10.36
N PHE A 243 5.49 -7.97 11.33
CA PHE A 243 6.72 -7.84 12.09
C PHE A 243 6.99 -9.05 12.98
N ALA A 244 5.96 -9.68 13.55
CA ALA A 244 6.08 -10.95 14.25
C ALA A 244 6.51 -12.08 13.31
N ASN A 245 5.98 -12.13 12.10
CA ASN A 245 6.29 -13.14 11.07
C ASN A 245 7.55 -12.87 10.25
N ARG A 246 8.31 -11.79 10.52
CA ARG A 246 9.48 -11.40 9.72
C ARG A 246 10.54 -12.48 9.55
N TRP A 247 10.71 -13.34 10.55
CA TRP A 247 11.67 -14.44 10.50
C TRP A 247 11.22 -15.54 9.52
N ALA A 248 9.94 -15.89 9.55
CA ALA A 248 9.37 -16.83 8.59
C ALA A 248 9.43 -16.28 7.16
N MET A 249 9.16 -14.97 6.98
CA MET A 249 9.28 -14.28 5.69
C MET A 249 10.74 -14.30 5.18
N ASN A 250 11.73 -14.04 6.04
CA ASN A 250 13.15 -14.14 5.68
C ASN A 250 13.55 -15.57 5.28
N ALA A 251 13.06 -16.59 5.98
CA ALA A 251 13.35 -17.97 5.65
C ALA A 251 12.75 -18.39 4.29
N ILE A 252 11.50 -18.01 4.01
CA ILE A 252 10.83 -18.26 2.72
C ILE A 252 11.56 -17.56 1.56
N GLU A 253 12.01 -16.33 1.77
CA GLU A 253 12.81 -15.58 0.78
C GLU A 253 14.10 -16.31 0.42
N SER A 254 14.74 -16.95 1.42
CA SER A 254 15.98 -17.73 1.23
C SER A 254 15.76 -19.09 0.55
N GLY A 255 14.50 -19.54 0.44
CA GLY A 255 14.11 -20.79 -0.24
C GLY A 255 13.14 -21.64 0.59
N GLU A 256 12.17 -22.26 -0.09
CA GLU A 256 11.15 -23.08 0.59
C GLU A 256 11.76 -24.31 1.28
N GLY A 257 12.78 -24.94 0.67
CA GLY A 257 13.49 -26.07 1.27
C GLY A 257 14.18 -25.70 2.59
N LEU A 258 14.84 -24.53 2.65
CA LEU A 258 15.43 -24.01 3.88
C LEU A 258 14.35 -23.69 4.92
N ALA A 259 13.25 -23.07 4.52
CA ALA A 259 12.14 -22.78 5.42
C ALA A 259 11.56 -24.07 6.04
N HIS A 260 11.37 -25.11 5.24
CA HIS A 260 10.94 -26.43 5.73
C HIS A 260 11.95 -27.06 6.70
N SER A 261 13.25 -27.00 6.42
CA SER A 261 14.28 -27.53 7.32
C SER A 261 14.34 -26.82 8.67
N LEU A 262 13.88 -25.55 8.71
CA LEU A 262 13.72 -24.76 9.94
C LEU A 262 12.38 -25.00 10.65
N GLY A 263 11.56 -25.95 10.17
CA GLY A 263 10.25 -26.27 10.76
C GLY A 263 9.14 -25.27 10.41
N ILE A 264 9.34 -24.41 9.41
CA ILE A 264 8.34 -23.40 9.02
C ILE A 264 7.34 -24.01 8.05
N SER A 265 6.06 -23.95 8.39
CA SER A 265 4.97 -24.31 7.48
C SER A 265 4.78 -23.22 6.41
N VAL A 266 5.45 -23.39 5.27
CA VAL A 266 5.42 -22.41 4.16
C VAL A 266 3.99 -22.09 3.72
N ASN A 267 3.15 -23.11 3.53
CA ASN A 267 1.76 -22.93 3.13
C ASN A 267 0.93 -22.21 4.19
N GLY A 268 1.15 -22.50 5.48
CA GLY A 268 0.48 -21.80 6.58
C GLY A 268 0.86 -20.32 6.64
N VAL A 269 2.15 -20.02 6.54
CA VAL A 269 2.66 -18.65 6.51
C VAL A 269 2.15 -17.91 5.26
N ARG A 270 2.14 -18.55 4.09
CA ARG A 270 1.61 -17.98 2.84
C ARG A 270 0.13 -17.61 3.00
N LEU A 271 -0.70 -18.55 3.46
CA LEU A 271 -2.13 -18.33 3.69
C LEU A 271 -2.38 -17.16 4.65
N ALA A 272 -1.74 -17.17 5.83
CA ALA A 272 -1.94 -16.15 6.85
C ALA A 272 -1.49 -14.76 6.37
N ASN A 273 -0.30 -14.66 5.73
CA ASN A 273 0.20 -13.39 5.21
C ASN A 273 -0.70 -12.86 4.07
N MET A 274 -1.19 -13.72 3.17
CA MET A 274 -2.11 -13.31 2.11
C MET A 274 -3.43 -12.79 2.68
N LEU A 275 -4.02 -13.46 3.67
CA LEU A 275 -5.27 -13.01 4.31
C LEU A 275 -5.11 -11.66 5.00
N VAL A 276 -4.07 -11.49 5.81
CA VAL A 276 -3.83 -10.24 6.54
C VAL A 276 -3.50 -9.10 5.56
N ALA A 277 -2.67 -9.36 4.54
CA ALA A 277 -2.33 -8.39 3.51
C ALA A 277 -3.57 -7.96 2.72
N SER A 278 -4.43 -8.92 2.37
CA SER A 278 -5.67 -8.62 1.66
C SER A 278 -6.66 -7.85 2.53
N ALA A 279 -6.80 -8.19 3.80
CA ALA A 279 -7.65 -7.43 4.71
C ALA A 279 -7.18 -5.98 4.85
N ALA A 280 -5.86 -5.75 4.99
CA ALA A 280 -5.28 -4.41 5.05
C ALA A 280 -5.51 -3.62 3.75
N ALA A 281 -5.20 -4.20 2.59
CA ALA A 281 -5.39 -3.56 1.31
C ALA A 281 -6.87 -3.31 1.00
N SER A 282 -7.74 -4.29 1.25
CA SER A 282 -9.19 -4.17 1.05
C SER A 282 -9.81 -3.08 1.91
N THR A 283 -9.37 -2.92 3.17
CA THR A 283 -9.83 -1.84 4.06
C THR A 283 -9.48 -0.47 3.48
N VAL A 284 -8.25 -0.28 3.00
CA VAL A 284 -7.84 0.97 2.37
C VAL A 284 -8.68 1.25 1.12
N ILE A 285 -8.80 0.26 0.22
CA ILE A 285 -9.52 0.42 -1.04
C ILE A 285 -11.01 0.68 -0.79
N ALA A 286 -11.62 0.03 0.19
CA ALA A 286 -13.02 0.22 0.53
C ALA A 286 -13.36 1.65 0.96
N PHE A 287 -12.47 2.31 1.68
CA PHE A 287 -12.69 3.68 2.17
C PHE A 287 -12.11 4.76 1.26
N CYS A 288 -10.92 4.55 0.71
CA CYS A 288 -10.24 5.54 -0.13
C CYS A 288 -10.57 5.41 -1.63
N GLY A 289 -11.12 4.26 -2.09
CA GLY A 289 -11.15 3.89 -3.49
C GLY A 289 -9.83 3.31 -3.97
N ILE A 290 -9.68 3.14 -5.29
CA ILE A 290 -8.51 2.48 -5.87
C ILE A 290 -7.27 3.37 -5.70
N VAL A 291 -6.20 2.76 -5.16
CA VAL A 291 -4.86 3.36 -5.07
C VAL A 291 -3.86 2.40 -5.68
N ASN A 292 -3.24 2.81 -6.78
CA ASN A 292 -2.34 1.96 -7.55
C ASN A 292 -0.87 2.16 -7.16
N PHE A 293 -0.03 1.18 -7.50
CA PHE A 293 1.43 1.21 -7.45
C PHE A 293 2.09 1.35 -6.07
N VAL A 294 1.45 1.92 -5.05
CA VAL A 294 2.08 2.12 -3.73
C VAL A 294 2.58 0.80 -3.13
N GLY A 295 1.74 -0.22 -3.12
CA GLY A 295 2.09 -1.56 -2.62
C GLY A 295 3.09 -2.32 -3.50
N LEU A 296 3.26 -1.92 -4.76
CA LEU A 296 4.22 -2.52 -5.67
C LEU A 296 5.58 -1.84 -5.57
N VAL A 297 5.60 -0.51 -5.68
CA VAL A 297 6.81 0.29 -5.85
C VAL A 297 7.55 0.49 -4.53
N ALA A 298 6.84 0.81 -3.45
CA ALA A 298 7.49 1.13 -2.17
C ALA A 298 8.37 -0.02 -1.64
N PRO A 299 7.89 -1.28 -1.51
CA PRO A 299 8.74 -2.38 -1.07
C PRO A 299 9.82 -2.73 -2.09
N HIS A 300 9.55 -2.61 -3.39
CA HIS A 300 10.52 -2.90 -4.43
C HIS A 300 11.73 -1.94 -4.39
N VAL A 301 11.47 -0.62 -4.23
CA VAL A 301 12.53 0.40 -4.06
C VAL A 301 13.32 0.14 -2.79
N MET A 302 12.63 -0.12 -1.66
CA MET A 302 13.29 -0.33 -0.38
C MET A 302 14.12 -1.61 -0.36
N ARG A 303 13.71 -2.67 -1.04
CA ARG A 303 14.49 -3.89 -1.21
C ARG A 303 15.82 -3.64 -1.93
N ARG A 304 15.85 -2.76 -2.92
CA ARG A 304 17.09 -2.36 -3.60
C ARG A 304 18.04 -1.53 -2.72
N VAL A 305 17.48 -0.70 -1.84
CA VAL A 305 18.25 0.23 -0.99
C VAL A 305 18.76 -0.46 0.27
N LEU A 306 17.91 -1.27 0.92
CA LEU A 306 18.17 -1.88 2.24
C LEU A 306 18.42 -3.39 2.17
N GLY A 307 18.16 -4.04 1.02
CA GLY A 307 18.21 -5.49 0.87
C GLY A 307 16.91 -6.18 1.33
N ALA A 308 16.92 -7.51 1.35
CA ALA A 308 15.74 -8.35 1.56
C ALA A 308 15.45 -8.70 3.03
N ASP A 309 16.22 -8.20 4.01
CA ASP A 309 15.98 -8.46 5.43
C ASP A 309 14.71 -7.75 5.91
N TYR A 310 13.65 -8.52 6.20
CA TYR A 310 12.34 -8.01 6.61
C TYR A 310 12.34 -7.24 7.94
N ARG A 311 13.39 -7.34 8.76
CA ARG A 311 13.58 -6.47 9.94
C ARG A 311 13.64 -5.00 9.57
N PHE A 312 14.25 -4.69 8.42
CA PHE A 312 14.44 -3.33 7.92
C PHE A 312 13.53 -3.02 6.75
N LEU A 313 13.23 -4.05 5.94
CA LEU A 313 12.40 -3.89 4.74
C LEU A 313 10.96 -3.51 5.08
N LEU A 314 10.35 -4.13 6.10
CA LEU A 314 8.96 -3.81 6.51
C LEU A 314 8.82 -2.35 6.95
N PRO A 315 9.58 -1.82 7.94
CA PRO A 315 9.44 -0.43 8.35
C PRO A 315 9.86 0.56 7.26
N ALA A 316 10.86 0.22 6.45
CA ALA A 316 11.26 1.08 5.33
C ALA A 316 10.19 1.16 4.25
N SER A 317 9.56 0.02 3.91
CA SER A 317 8.46 -0.02 2.93
C SER A 317 7.25 0.75 3.43
N ALA A 318 6.91 0.63 4.71
CA ALA A 318 5.85 1.40 5.35
C ALA A 318 6.07 2.91 5.23
N LEU A 319 7.28 3.38 5.58
CA LEU A 319 7.65 4.79 5.45
C LEU A 319 7.67 5.26 3.99
N ALA A 320 8.23 4.45 3.09
CA ALA A 320 8.25 4.78 1.67
C ALA A 320 6.84 4.86 1.07
N GLY A 321 5.94 3.94 1.46
CA GLY A 321 4.54 3.97 1.04
C GLY A 321 3.80 5.20 1.54
N ALA A 322 3.98 5.56 2.81
CA ALA A 322 3.44 6.80 3.38
C ALA A 322 3.95 8.03 2.62
N GLY A 323 5.27 8.11 2.39
CA GLY A 323 5.89 9.21 1.65
C GLY A 323 5.39 9.29 0.20
N MET A 324 5.30 8.16 -0.50
CA MET A 324 4.81 8.10 -1.86
C MET A 324 3.36 8.59 -1.96
N LEU A 325 2.49 8.18 -1.04
CA LEU A 325 1.09 8.59 -1.07
C LEU A 325 0.90 10.05 -0.67
N LEU A 326 1.69 10.56 0.29
CA LEU A 326 1.70 11.99 0.63
C LEU A 326 2.16 12.86 -0.55
N VAL A 327 3.23 12.47 -1.24
CA VAL A 327 3.70 13.20 -2.45
C VAL A 327 2.63 13.15 -3.53
N SER A 328 2.00 12.00 -3.77
CA SER A 328 0.92 11.89 -4.73
C SER A 328 -0.28 12.77 -4.37
N ASP A 329 -0.62 12.86 -3.09
CA ASP A 329 -1.69 13.73 -2.61
C ASP A 329 -1.37 15.22 -2.83
N ILE A 330 -0.14 15.65 -2.57
CA ILE A 330 0.32 17.01 -2.89
C ILE A 330 0.17 17.30 -4.39
N LEU A 331 0.61 16.36 -5.24
CA LEU A 331 0.50 16.51 -6.69
C LEU A 331 -0.94 16.61 -7.16
N CYS A 332 -1.87 15.86 -6.55
CA CYS A 332 -3.31 15.95 -6.85
C CYS A 332 -3.85 17.38 -6.68
N HIS A 333 -3.29 18.16 -5.73
CA HIS A 333 -3.76 19.52 -5.44
C HIS A 333 -3.02 20.62 -6.19
N VAL A 334 -1.77 20.37 -6.60
CA VAL A 334 -0.90 21.42 -7.14
C VAL A 334 -0.92 21.45 -8.66
N VAL A 335 -0.99 20.30 -9.33
CA VAL A 335 -0.76 20.18 -10.79
C VAL A 335 -1.80 20.94 -11.61
N VAL A 336 -3.08 20.92 -11.23
CA VAL A 336 -4.17 21.58 -11.99
C VAL A 336 -5.07 22.39 -11.04
N SER A 337 -4.47 23.09 -10.06
CA SER A 337 -5.26 23.91 -9.12
C SER A 337 -6.18 24.89 -9.85
N PRO A 338 -7.48 25.06 -9.44
CA PRO A 338 -8.09 24.56 -8.19
C PRO A 338 -8.74 23.16 -8.29
N LEU A 339 -8.64 22.44 -9.40
CA LEU A 339 -9.19 21.11 -9.56
C LEU A 339 -8.31 20.08 -8.82
N ILE A 340 -8.96 19.14 -8.14
CA ILE A 340 -8.27 18.04 -7.46
C ILE A 340 -8.24 16.84 -8.40
N LEU A 341 -7.02 16.37 -8.74
CA LEU A 341 -6.85 15.22 -9.61
C LEU A 341 -7.12 13.90 -8.87
N PRO A 342 -7.58 12.84 -9.58
CA PRO A 342 -7.76 11.51 -9.01
C PRO A 342 -6.46 10.93 -8.45
N ILE A 343 -6.50 10.40 -7.21
CA ILE A 343 -5.30 9.83 -6.57
C ILE A 343 -4.81 8.58 -7.30
N SER A 344 -5.72 7.77 -7.86
CA SER A 344 -5.38 6.58 -8.64
C SER A 344 -4.59 6.91 -9.91
N ALA A 345 -4.91 8.02 -10.56
CA ALA A 345 -4.21 8.50 -11.75
C ALA A 345 -2.79 8.98 -11.37
N ILE A 346 -2.68 9.85 -10.37
CA ILE A 346 -1.39 10.40 -9.95
C ILE A 346 -0.46 9.31 -9.41
N THR A 347 -0.95 8.38 -8.59
CA THR A 347 -0.13 7.26 -8.13
C THR A 347 0.33 6.36 -9.28
N SER A 348 -0.47 6.23 -10.34
CA SER A 348 -0.09 5.49 -11.55
C SER A 348 0.94 6.27 -12.38
N PHE A 349 0.77 7.57 -12.58
CA PHE A 349 1.73 8.41 -13.30
C PHE A 349 3.09 8.50 -12.61
N VAL A 350 3.12 8.47 -11.28
CA VAL A 350 4.38 8.44 -10.51
C VAL A 350 4.95 7.04 -10.44
N GLY A 351 4.10 6.04 -10.19
CA GLY A 351 4.53 4.67 -9.92
C GLY A 351 5.00 3.92 -11.16
N ALA A 352 4.29 4.04 -12.29
CA ALA A 352 4.61 3.28 -13.50
C ALA A 352 6.00 3.64 -14.09
N PRO A 353 6.40 4.91 -14.24
CA PRO A 353 7.74 5.24 -14.71
C PRO A 353 8.84 4.76 -13.76
N ILE A 354 8.64 4.90 -12.44
CA ILE A 354 9.59 4.40 -11.45
C ILE A 354 9.74 2.90 -11.59
N PHE A 355 8.62 2.19 -11.74
CA PHE A 355 8.63 0.74 -11.90
C PHE A 355 9.32 0.28 -13.19
N ILE A 356 9.03 0.93 -14.33
CA ILE A 356 9.69 0.68 -15.61
C ILE A 356 11.22 0.88 -15.48
N TYR A 357 11.64 2.01 -14.91
CA TYR A 357 13.05 2.28 -14.66
C TYR A 357 13.73 1.20 -13.80
N LEU A 358 13.04 0.72 -12.77
CA LEU A 358 13.54 -0.33 -11.89
C LEU A 358 13.67 -1.67 -12.62
N LEU A 359 12.77 -2.01 -13.53
CA LEU A 359 12.85 -3.22 -14.35
C LEU A 359 14.08 -3.19 -15.26
N PHE A 360 14.28 -2.10 -16.01
CA PHE A 360 15.43 -1.99 -16.91
C PHE A 360 16.78 -2.05 -16.20
N ARG A 361 16.91 -1.47 -15.02
CA ARG A 361 18.13 -1.59 -14.20
C ARG A 361 18.33 -2.96 -13.55
N GLY A 362 17.29 -3.80 -13.46
CA GLY A 362 17.37 -5.14 -12.90
C GLY A 362 17.85 -6.20 -13.88
N VAL A 363 17.66 -5.98 -15.18
CA VAL A 363 18.06 -6.90 -16.25
C VAL A 363 19.56 -6.80 -16.55
N SER A 364 20.24 -5.74 -16.13
CA SER A 364 21.67 -5.50 -16.40
C SER A 364 22.61 -6.05 -15.32
N ARG A 365 22.19 -7.00 -14.49
CA ARG A 365 23.01 -7.76 -13.54
C ARG A 365 22.64 -9.24 -13.69
#